data_b9b9d915d28b242d47ea3086bc622a4a
#
_entry.id   b9b9d915d28b242d47ea3086bc622a4a
#
_cell.length_a   1.000
_cell.length_b   1.000
_cell.length_c   1.000
_cell.angle_alpha   90.00
_cell.angle_beta   90.00
_cell.angle_gamma   90.00
#
_symmetry.space_group_name_H-M   'P 1'
#
loop_
_entity.id
_entity.type
_entity.pdbx_description
1 polymer ?
#
loop_
_entity_poly.entity_id
_entity_poly.type
_entity_poly.pdbx_seq_one_letter_code
_entity_poly.pdbx_strand_id
1 'polypeptide(L)'
;MQAPRSCATVSLMTRKRLVISLLALLVLLGGWFYWFYFKSPEAAIRHAESFLFRRMTVSQVDDDGTYRHFFITNRTLDVGDNPVEDRFTRNRSDELSFGTFDSRLQPSLGLGMLLDATDWFQNEEIRIADISRLDPAGMLQELNEVVDRSPGRSMLIVIHGFRERFPSALRKTAFVASVLDIDTPVLVFDWPGDQGSSLRGYRSARDMAGASGPDLARVIEVIVNDVQPDNLGIIANSMGGEVVVEAFNTLYENPDFADSDIEIGHVILTAPDVDHAEFNQRFKNQIKAFARDLTVYVSSNDRALLVSNLINRGMRAGESTLSPDMLDEAIMISRLVDPDDDLISLVDVTPVNRTRNFHNFSLETPEYYDDLYLRLTSQDRAPLSRRLYRVRAPDDSEYWVLTRGR
;
A
#
# COMPACT_ATOMS: atom_id res chain seq x y z
N MET A 1 75.74 -29.46 2.08
CA MET A 1 74.71 -28.78 1.25
C MET A 1 73.34 -29.07 1.83
N GLN A 2 72.81 -28.13 2.63
CA GLN A 2 71.51 -28.21 3.14
C GLN A 2 70.64 -27.20 2.38
N ALA A 3 69.52 -27.66 1.77
CA ALA A 3 68.58 -26.84 1.06
C ALA A 3 67.55 -26.25 2.03
N PRO A 4 67.02 -25.03 1.76
CA PRO A 4 66.22 -24.31 2.73
C PRO A 4 64.76 -24.82 2.75
N ARG A 5 64.27 -25.24 3.93
CA ARG A 5 62.89 -25.63 4.23
C ARG A 5 61.98 -24.45 4.62
N SER A 6 62.17 -23.23 4.11
CA SER A 6 61.46 -22.04 4.62
C SER A 6 60.30 -21.52 3.78
N CYS A 7 60.08 -22.04 2.56
CA CYS A 7 59.05 -21.44 1.68
C CYS A 7 57.62 -21.98 1.87
N ALA A 8 57.47 -23.21 2.38
CA ALA A 8 56.16 -23.86 2.50
C ALA A 8 55.31 -23.34 3.73
N THR A 9 56.01 -22.97 4.81
CA THR A 9 55.33 -22.51 6.05
C THR A 9 54.76 -21.09 5.95
N VAL A 10 55.39 -20.21 5.18
CA VAL A 10 54.90 -18.83 4.94
C VAL A 10 53.65 -18.86 4.03
N SER A 11 53.58 -19.74 3.07
CA SER A 11 52.39 -19.91 2.21
C SER A 11 51.19 -20.44 2.96
N LEU A 12 51.37 -21.34 3.93
CA LEU A 12 50.28 -21.89 4.72
C LEU A 12 49.74 -20.88 5.75
N MET A 13 50.57 -20.05 6.35
CA MET A 13 50.17 -18.99 7.29
C MET A 13 49.38 -17.85 6.58
N THR A 14 49.80 -17.49 5.36
CA THR A 14 49.04 -16.51 4.56
C THR A 14 47.68 -17.02 4.12
N ARG A 15 47.58 -18.28 3.70
CA ARG A 15 46.32 -18.92 3.36
C ARG A 15 45.35 -19.02 4.56
N LYS A 16 45.82 -19.41 5.76
CA LYS A 16 45.01 -19.45 6.97
C LYS A 16 44.54 -18.04 7.38
N ARG A 17 45.37 -17.04 7.30
CA ARG A 17 45.00 -15.64 7.56
C ARG A 17 43.97 -15.14 6.55
N LEU A 18 44.13 -15.47 5.27
CA LEU A 18 43.17 -15.12 4.24
C LEU A 18 41.78 -15.77 4.48
N VAL A 19 41.75 -17.05 4.83
CA VAL A 19 40.49 -17.77 5.18
C VAL A 19 39.83 -17.19 6.42
N ILE A 20 40.61 -16.87 7.46
CA ILE A 20 40.09 -16.24 8.67
C ILE A 20 39.50 -14.84 8.37
N SER A 21 40.19 -14.05 7.54
CA SER A 21 39.71 -12.73 7.12
C SER A 21 38.44 -12.81 6.27
N LEU A 22 38.36 -13.83 5.40
CA LEU A 22 37.14 -14.07 4.57
C LEU A 22 35.96 -14.49 5.44
N LEU A 23 36.19 -15.37 6.42
CA LEU A 23 35.17 -15.79 7.39
C LEU A 23 34.71 -14.63 8.27
N ALA A 24 35.64 -13.79 8.74
CA ALA A 24 35.32 -12.59 9.51
C ALA A 24 34.51 -11.59 8.67
N LEU A 25 34.86 -11.42 7.39
CA LEU A 25 34.11 -10.57 6.45
C LEU A 25 32.71 -11.13 6.20
N LEU A 26 32.56 -12.44 6.03
CA LEU A 26 31.26 -13.10 5.86
C LEU A 26 30.38 -12.95 7.12
N VAL A 27 30.98 -13.08 8.30
CA VAL A 27 30.26 -12.87 9.58
C VAL A 27 29.85 -11.40 9.73
N LEU A 28 30.72 -10.45 9.38
CA LEU A 28 30.40 -9.02 9.38
C LEU A 28 29.33 -8.66 8.36
N LEU A 29 29.42 -9.19 7.14
CA LEU A 29 28.43 -9.00 6.11
C LEU A 29 27.10 -9.65 6.49
N GLY A 30 27.12 -10.86 7.05
CA GLY A 30 25.95 -11.56 7.55
C GLY A 30 25.31 -10.83 8.74
N GLY A 31 26.12 -10.33 9.69
CA GLY A 31 25.67 -9.52 10.80
C GLY A 31 25.11 -8.16 10.36
N TRP A 32 25.77 -7.51 9.39
CA TRP A 32 25.27 -6.28 8.78
C TRP A 32 23.98 -6.52 8.00
N PHE A 33 23.92 -7.61 7.20
CA PHE A 33 22.72 -8.03 6.49
C PHE A 33 21.58 -8.34 7.47
N TYR A 34 21.85 -9.13 8.52
CA TYR A 34 20.90 -9.41 9.58
C TYR A 34 20.43 -8.11 10.26
N TRP A 35 21.34 -7.24 10.66
CA TRP A 35 20.99 -5.97 11.29
C TRP A 35 20.20 -5.06 10.35
N PHE A 36 20.57 -5.03 9.06
CA PHE A 36 19.92 -4.20 8.05
C PHE A 36 18.54 -4.74 7.65
N TYR A 37 18.37 -6.06 7.56
CA TYR A 37 17.12 -6.66 7.11
C TYR A 37 16.17 -7.06 8.25
N PHE A 38 16.68 -7.42 9.43
CA PHE A 38 15.89 -7.92 10.55
C PHE A 38 15.73 -6.93 11.70
N LYS A 39 16.48 -5.84 11.75
CA LYS A 39 16.18 -4.73 12.63
C LYS A 39 15.16 -3.82 11.97
N SER A 40 14.01 -4.36 11.84
CA SER A 40 12.86 -3.81 11.16
C SER A 40 12.09 -2.86 12.06
N PRO A 41 11.18 -2.07 11.49
CA PRO A 41 10.33 -1.15 12.20
C PRO A 41 9.32 -1.89 13.09
N GLU A 42 9.80 -2.43 14.18
CA GLU A 42 8.98 -2.94 15.29
C GLU A 42 7.96 -1.89 15.79
N ALA A 43 8.12 -0.63 15.36
CA ALA A 43 7.37 0.47 15.93
C ALA A 43 5.87 0.40 15.59
N ALA A 44 5.48 0.06 14.36
CA ALA A 44 4.06 -0.03 14.00
C ALA A 44 3.38 -1.23 14.65
N ILE A 45 4.06 -2.38 14.68
CA ILE A 45 3.54 -3.59 15.33
C ILE A 45 3.50 -3.43 16.85
N ARG A 46 4.56 -2.90 17.48
CA ARG A 46 4.54 -2.62 18.92
C ARG A 46 3.47 -1.60 19.29
N HIS A 47 3.20 -0.66 18.41
CA HIS A 47 2.09 0.27 18.62
C HIS A 47 0.75 -0.47 18.55
N ALA A 48 0.57 -1.37 17.61
CA ALA A 48 -0.60 -2.24 17.54
C ALA A 48 -0.70 -3.21 18.75
N GLU A 49 0.42 -3.74 19.23
CA GLU A 49 0.49 -4.61 20.43
C GLU A 49 0.21 -3.88 21.75
N SER A 50 0.49 -2.59 21.82
CA SER A 50 0.29 -1.80 23.03
C SER A 50 -1.18 -1.50 23.36
N PHE A 51 -2.09 -1.74 22.42
CA PHE A 51 -3.51 -1.59 22.66
C PHE A 51 -4.09 -2.87 23.30
N LEU A 52 -4.35 -2.79 24.61
CA LEU A 52 -5.08 -3.81 25.36
C LEU A 52 -6.53 -3.98 24.88
N PHE A 53 -7.07 -2.99 24.16
CA PHE A 53 -8.43 -2.99 23.63
C PHE A 53 -8.38 -2.72 22.14
N ARG A 54 -8.85 -3.68 21.35
CA ARG A 54 -9.07 -3.53 19.92
C ARG A 54 -10.39 -2.82 19.67
N ARG A 55 -10.41 -1.91 18.72
CA ARG A 55 -11.63 -1.19 18.30
C ARG A 55 -12.37 -1.88 17.17
N MET A 56 -11.73 -2.78 16.46
CA MET A 56 -12.27 -3.54 15.31
C MET A 56 -13.33 -4.58 15.74
N THR A 57 -14.39 -4.15 16.43
CA THR A 57 -15.38 -5.09 17.00
C THR A 57 -16.35 -5.62 15.95
N VAL A 58 -16.69 -4.81 14.93
CA VAL A 58 -17.65 -5.21 13.87
C VAL A 58 -17.10 -6.31 12.95
N SER A 59 -15.77 -6.39 12.81
CA SER A 59 -15.10 -7.40 12.00
C SER A 59 -14.62 -8.63 12.80
N GLN A 60 -14.79 -8.62 14.12
CA GLN A 60 -14.37 -9.72 14.99
C GLN A 60 -15.24 -10.96 14.77
N VAL A 61 -14.62 -12.11 14.52
CA VAL A 61 -15.28 -13.40 14.31
C VAL A 61 -15.39 -14.19 15.60
N ASP A 62 -14.33 -14.17 16.41
CA ASP A 62 -14.21 -14.90 17.66
C ASP A 62 -13.40 -14.14 18.71
N ASP A 63 -13.43 -14.65 19.94
CA ASP A 63 -12.68 -14.06 21.07
C ASP A 63 -11.17 -14.28 20.97
N ASP A 64 -10.71 -15.08 20.02
CA ASP A 64 -9.30 -15.41 19.78
C ASP A 64 -8.54 -14.36 18.96
N GLY A 65 -9.19 -13.26 18.57
CA GLY A 65 -8.59 -12.21 17.77
C GLY A 65 -8.53 -12.53 16.28
N THR A 66 -9.49 -13.27 15.78
CA THR A 66 -9.73 -13.50 14.36
C THR A 66 -10.69 -12.44 13.84
N TYR A 67 -10.32 -11.82 12.72
CA TYR A 67 -11.07 -10.74 12.10
C TYR A 67 -11.44 -11.09 10.67
N ARG A 68 -12.69 -10.85 10.29
CA ARG A 68 -13.20 -11.04 8.93
C ARG A 68 -13.07 -9.80 8.10
N HIS A 69 -12.60 -10.00 6.87
CA HIS A 69 -12.48 -8.99 5.83
C HIS A 69 -13.15 -9.49 4.56
N PHE A 70 -13.40 -8.56 3.64
CA PHE A 70 -14.03 -8.85 2.37
C PHE A 70 -13.02 -8.71 1.22
N PHE A 71 -13.22 -9.45 0.13
CA PHE A 71 -12.47 -9.26 -1.10
C PHE A 71 -13.38 -9.27 -2.32
N ILE A 72 -13.03 -8.45 -3.28
CA ILE A 72 -13.50 -8.54 -4.66
C ILE A 72 -12.26 -8.56 -5.53
N THR A 73 -12.18 -9.50 -6.47
CA THR A 73 -11.03 -9.60 -7.36
C THR A 73 -11.48 -9.79 -8.82
N ASN A 74 -10.76 -9.14 -9.72
CA ASN A 74 -10.89 -9.33 -11.16
C ASN A 74 -9.82 -10.29 -11.73
N ARG A 75 -9.19 -11.11 -10.88
CA ARG A 75 -8.28 -12.16 -11.35
C ARG A 75 -9.05 -13.33 -11.94
N THR A 76 -8.47 -13.93 -12.96
CA THR A 76 -8.96 -15.22 -13.46
C THR A 76 -8.74 -16.28 -12.38
N LEU A 77 -9.81 -17.04 -12.10
CA LEU A 77 -9.77 -18.17 -11.18
C LEU A 77 -9.42 -19.45 -11.97
N ASP A 78 -8.36 -20.14 -11.57
CA ASP A 78 -7.99 -21.44 -12.14
C ASP A 78 -8.88 -22.55 -11.59
N VAL A 79 -9.24 -23.47 -12.45
CA VAL A 79 -10.06 -24.65 -12.11
C VAL A 79 -9.13 -25.78 -11.71
N GLY A 80 -8.69 -25.81 -10.47
CA GLY A 80 -7.79 -26.83 -9.93
C GLY A 80 -8.14 -27.21 -8.50
N ASP A 81 -7.45 -28.25 -7.97
CA ASP A 81 -7.59 -28.72 -6.60
C ASP A 81 -6.69 -27.97 -5.59
N ASN A 82 -5.97 -26.95 -6.07
CA ASN A 82 -5.13 -26.10 -5.22
C ASN A 82 -5.99 -25.32 -4.20
N PRO A 83 -5.41 -24.92 -3.05
CA PRO A 83 -6.07 -23.99 -2.13
C PRO A 83 -6.58 -22.74 -2.85
N VAL A 84 -7.68 -22.17 -2.38
CA VAL A 84 -8.35 -21.03 -3.04
C VAL A 84 -7.40 -19.87 -3.26
N GLU A 85 -6.51 -19.62 -2.30
CA GLU A 85 -5.49 -18.56 -2.34
C GLU A 85 -4.51 -18.70 -3.51
N ASP A 86 -4.24 -19.91 -3.98
CA ASP A 86 -3.29 -20.19 -5.06
C ASP A 86 -3.97 -20.32 -6.44
N ARG A 87 -5.30 -20.24 -6.48
CA ARG A 87 -6.08 -20.41 -7.72
C ARG A 87 -6.30 -19.10 -8.47
N PHE A 88 -6.15 -17.95 -7.82
CA PHE A 88 -6.26 -16.65 -8.48
C PHE A 88 -4.96 -16.32 -9.23
N THR A 89 -5.08 -16.23 -10.55
CA THR A 89 -3.93 -16.09 -11.46
C THR A 89 -3.49 -14.64 -11.66
N ARG A 90 -2.45 -14.44 -12.49
CA ARG A 90 -1.96 -13.13 -12.93
C ARG A 90 -2.79 -12.49 -14.06
N ASN A 91 -3.79 -13.20 -14.54
CA ASN A 91 -4.60 -12.74 -15.66
C ASN A 91 -5.87 -12.07 -15.13
N ARG A 92 -6.29 -11.01 -15.81
CA ARG A 92 -7.57 -10.37 -15.57
C ARG A 92 -8.71 -11.22 -16.13
N SER A 93 -9.82 -11.26 -15.44
CA SER A 93 -11.12 -11.76 -15.86
C SER A 93 -12.08 -10.59 -16.09
N ASP A 94 -13.02 -10.75 -17.00
CA ASP A 94 -14.15 -9.82 -17.14
C ASP A 94 -15.22 -10.02 -16.04
N GLU A 95 -15.18 -11.17 -15.37
CA GLU A 95 -16.05 -11.50 -14.25
C GLU A 95 -15.34 -11.25 -12.93
N LEU A 96 -16.03 -10.62 -11.99
CA LEU A 96 -15.56 -10.41 -10.63
C LEU A 96 -15.81 -11.65 -9.77
N SER A 97 -14.87 -11.98 -8.92
CA SER A 97 -15.04 -12.96 -7.86
C SER A 97 -15.15 -12.27 -6.52
N PHE A 98 -16.05 -12.76 -5.67
CA PHE A 98 -16.44 -12.18 -4.40
C PHE A 98 -16.16 -13.17 -3.26
N GLY A 99 -15.90 -12.66 -2.06
CA GLY A 99 -15.74 -13.51 -0.90
C GLY A 99 -15.27 -12.79 0.35
N THR A 100 -15.00 -13.61 1.36
CA THR A 100 -14.47 -13.19 2.65
C THR A 100 -13.17 -13.92 2.96
N PHE A 101 -12.35 -13.32 3.82
CA PHE A 101 -11.22 -13.98 4.40
C PHE A 101 -11.05 -13.60 5.87
N ASP A 102 -10.67 -14.58 6.67
CA ASP A 102 -10.42 -14.40 8.08
C ASP A 102 -8.91 -14.27 8.32
N SER A 103 -8.52 -13.29 9.11
CA SER A 103 -7.12 -13.04 9.44
C SER A 103 -6.90 -13.00 10.93
N ARG A 104 -5.72 -13.50 11.36
CA ARG A 104 -5.23 -13.39 12.72
C ARG A 104 -3.85 -12.74 12.70
N LEU A 105 -3.69 -11.65 13.44
CA LEU A 105 -2.38 -11.07 13.68
C LEU A 105 -1.71 -11.85 14.81
N GLN A 106 -0.61 -12.52 14.50
CA GLN A 106 0.25 -13.17 15.50
C GLN A 106 1.53 -12.35 15.61
N PRO A 107 1.73 -11.61 16.70
CA PRO A 107 3.00 -10.93 16.91
C PRO A 107 4.09 -11.99 17.12
N SER A 108 4.91 -12.24 16.11
CA SER A 108 6.05 -13.11 16.23
C SER A 108 7.27 -12.29 16.67
N LEU A 109 7.81 -12.60 17.81
CA LEU A 109 9.18 -12.41 18.35
C LEU A 109 10.03 -11.25 17.81
N GLY A 110 9.46 -10.14 17.30
CA GLY A 110 10.22 -8.94 16.95
C GLY A 110 11.12 -9.07 15.72
N LEU A 111 10.92 -10.08 14.90
CA LEU A 111 11.43 -10.14 13.53
C LEU A 111 10.51 -9.30 12.69
N GLY A 112 10.88 -8.06 12.51
CA GLY A 112 10.04 -7.10 11.85
C GLY A 112 9.57 -7.51 10.47
N MET A 113 8.41 -7.04 10.09
CA MET A 113 7.75 -7.36 8.85
C MET A 113 8.62 -7.04 7.65
N LEU A 114 9.24 -8.06 7.09
CA LEU A 114 9.85 -8.01 5.77
C LEU A 114 8.75 -8.27 4.74
N LEU A 115 7.85 -7.30 4.57
CA LEU A 115 6.72 -7.40 3.67
C LEU A 115 7.12 -7.69 2.21
N ASP A 116 8.40 -7.53 1.87
CA ASP A 116 8.94 -7.80 0.54
C ASP A 116 9.88 -9.02 0.47
N ALA A 117 10.21 -9.68 1.56
CA ALA A 117 11.36 -10.59 1.52
C ALA A 117 11.03 -12.00 1.09
N THR A 118 9.96 -12.59 1.56
CA THR A 118 9.47 -13.90 1.12
C THR A 118 8.07 -14.13 1.67
N ASP A 119 7.21 -14.82 0.95
CA ASP A 119 5.88 -15.23 1.39
C ASP A 119 5.87 -15.97 2.75
N TRP A 120 7.00 -16.57 3.11
CA TRP A 120 7.14 -17.36 4.33
C TRP A 120 7.08 -16.47 5.60
N PHE A 121 7.80 -15.34 5.63
CA PHE A 121 7.77 -14.43 6.79
C PHE A 121 6.42 -13.72 6.93
N GLN A 122 5.79 -13.37 5.81
CA GLN A 122 4.44 -12.77 5.81
C GLN A 122 3.39 -13.74 6.38
N ASN A 123 3.54 -15.04 6.12
CA ASN A 123 2.63 -16.06 6.61
C ASN A 123 2.67 -16.28 8.12
N GLU A 124 3.77 -15.93 8.80
CA GLU A 124 3.90 -16.10 10.24
C GLU A 124 3.29 -14.95 11.05
N GLU A 125 3.34 -13.72 10.53
CA GLU A 125 2.86 -12.53 11.24
C GLU A 125 1.37 -12.25 11.02
N ILE A 126 0.90 -12.39 9.78
CA ILE A 126 -0.53 -12.28 9.45
C ILE A 126 -0.97 -13.61 8.85
N ARG A 127 -1.61 -14.38 9.65
CA ARG A 127 -2.15 -15.66 9.22
C ARG A 127 -3.51 -15.45 8.61
N ILE A 128 -3.65 -15.83 7.34
CA ILE A 128 -4.97 -16.01 6.75
C ILE A 128 -5.49 -17.36 7.25
N ALA A 129 -6.60 -17.33 7.97
CA ALA A 129 -7.16 -18.50 8.62
C ALA A 129 -8.14 -19.24 7.73
N ASP A 130 -8.95 -18.49 6.99
CA ASP A 130 -9.95 -19.03 6.05
C ASP A 130 -10.13 -18.06 4.87
N ILE A 131 -10.44 -18.62 3.68
CA ILE A 131 -10.84 -17.86 2.49
C ILE A 131 -12.06 -18.53 1.91
N SER A 132 -13.17 -17.80 1.91
CA SER A 132 -14.45 -18.29 1.42
C SER A 132 -14.92 -17.48 0.23
N ARG A 133 -15.20 -18.16 -0.89
CA ARG A 133 -15.87 -17.54 -2.03
C ARG A 133 -17.37 -17.51 -1.80
N LEU A 134 -17.95 -16.37 -2.13
CA LEU A 134 -19.39 -16.14 -2.02
C LEU A 134 -19.96 -15.76 -3.40
N ASP A 135 -21.24 -15.98 -3.59
CA ASP A 135 -21.95 -15.33 -4.68
C ASP A 135 -22.11 -13.83 -4.37
N PRO A 136 -22.33 -12.98 -5.39
CA PRO A 136 -22.40 -11.55 -5.18
C PRO A 136 -23.46 -11.13 -4.16
N ALA A 137 -24.64 -11.75 -4.19
CA ALA A 137 -25.75 -11.39 -3.29
C ALA A 137 -25.43 -11.76 -1.82
N GLY A 138 -24.88 -12.96 -1.60
CA GLY A 138 -24.45 -13.40 -0.27
C GLY A 138 -23.37 -12.51 0.33
N MET A 139 -22.36 -12.13 -0.49
CA MET A 139 -21.29 -11.23 -0.03
C MET A 139 -21.84 -9.83 0.31
N LEU A 140 -22.71 -9.27 -0.52
CA LEU A 140 -23.32 -7.96 -0.26
C LEU A 140 -24.21 -7.99 0.96
N GLN A 141 -24.95 -9.09 1.21
CA GLN A 141 -25.73 -9.25 2.43
C GLN A 141 -24.83 -9.25 3.67
N GLU A 142 -23.77 -10.07 3.71
CA GLU A 142 -22.83 -10.10 4.84
C GLU A 142 -22.18 -8.73 5.07
N LEU A 143 -21.76 -8.07 3.99
CA LEU A 143 -21.16 -6.75 4.06
C LEU A 143 -22.11 -5.69 4.62
N ASN A 144 -23.38 -5.68 4.16
CA ASN A 144 -24.41 -4.79 4.68
C ASN A 144 -24.62 -4.98 6.18
N GLU A 145 -24.72 -6.22 6.65
CA GLU A 145 -24.89 -6.52 8.07
C GLU A 145 -23.71 -5.99 8.92
N VAL A 146 -22.49 -6.00 8.40
CA VAL A 146 -21.32 -5.45 9.09
C VAL A 146 -21.29 -3.93 9.02
N VAL A 147 -21.60 -3.34 7.87
CA VAL A 147 -21.71 -1.88 7.69
C VAL A 147 -22.77 -1.29 8.60
N ASP A 148 -23.94 -1.93 8.73
CA ASP A 148 -25.01 -1.47 9.61
C ASP A 148 -24.60 -1.43 11.09
N ARG A 149 -23.68 -2.28 11.51
CA ARG A 149 -23.11 -2.28 12.87
C ARG A 149 -21.95 -1.32 13.06
N SER A 150 -21.33 -0.86 11.97
CA SER A 150 -20.18 0.04 12.06
C SER A 150 -20.57 1.45 12.47
N PRO A 151 -19.74 2.17 13.22
CA PRO A 151 -19.99 3.57 13.56
C PRO A 151 -20.17 4.44 12.31
N GLY A 152 -21.31 5.12 12.20
CA GLY A 152 -21.64 5.99 11.07
C GLY A 152 -21.74 5.24 9.75
N ARG A 153 -22.16 3.97 9.74
CA ARG A 153 -22.28 3.13 8.55
C ARG A 153 -21.04 3.25 7.65
N SER A 154 -19.87 3.14 8.26
CA SER A 154 -18.60 3.35 7.57
C SER A 154 -18.09 2.08 6.88
N MET A 155 -17.33 2.25 5.80
CA MET A 155 -16.70 1.18 5.05
C MET A 155 -15.37 1.66 4.46
N LEU A 156 -14.40 0.76 4.34
CA LEU A 156 -13.10 1.04 3.75
C LEU A 156 -12.80 0.07 2.60
N ILE A 157 -12.41 0.62 1.43
CA ILE A 157 -11.87 -0.14 0.31
C ILE A 157 -10.36 0.08 0.25
N VAL A 158 -9.59 -1.00 0.19
CA VAL A 158 -8.12 -0.98 0.07
C VAL A 158 -7.71 -1.52 -1.30
N ILE A 159 -6.86 -0.77 -2.02
CA ILE A 159 -6.32 -1.15 -3.33
C ILE A 159 -4.80 -1.28 -3.20
N HIS A 160 -4.28 -2.47 -3.43
CA HIS A 160 -2.85 -2.75 -3.33
C HIS A 160 -2.06 -2.25 -4.55
N GLY A 161 -0.73 -2.26 -4.43
CA GLY A 161 0.19 -1.82 -5.48
C GLY A 161 0.71 -2.95 -6.39
N PHE A 162 1.81 -2.62 -7.06
CA PHE A 162 2.53 -3.52 -7.95
C PHE A 162 3.13 -4.74 -7.22
N ARG A 163 3.25 -5.87 -7.94
CA ARG A 163 3.85 -7.14 -7.50
C ARG A 163 3.08 -7.91 -6.42
N GLU A 164 1.87 -7.50 -6.09
CA GLU A 164 1.08 -8.25 -5.13
C GLU A 164 0.38 -9.43 -5.81
N ARG A 165 0.58 -10.63 -5.25
CA ARG A 165 -0.24 -11.81 -5.53
C ARG A 165 -1.48 -11.77 -4.64
N PHE A 166 -2.51 -12.53 -4.98
CA PHE A 166 -3.75 -12.55 -4.23
C PHE A 166 -3.54 -12.77 -2.71
N PRO A 167 -2.80 -13.79 -2.23
CA PRO A 167 -2.59 -13.98 -0.80
C PRO A 167 -1.82 -12.81 -0.14
N SER A 168 -0.91 -12.18 -0.88
CA SER A 168 -0.16 -11.02 -0.39
C SER A 168 -1.05 -9.80 -0.24
N ALA A 169 -1.95 -9.56 -1.19
CA ALA A 169 -2.92 -8.48 -1.13
C ALA A 169 -3.85 -8.62 0.09
N LEU A 170 -4.35 -9.84 0.36
CA LEU A 170 -5.16 -10.12 1.54
C LEU A 170 -4.40 -9.82 2.84
N ARG A 171 -3.15 -10.31 2.96
CA ARG A 171 -2.32 -10.07 4.16
C ARG A 171 -2.02 -8.60 4.38
N LYS A 172 -1.68 -7.86 3.32
CA LYS A 172 -1.44 -6.41 3.42
C LYS A 172 -2.70 -5.66 3.85
N THR A 173 -3.85 -6.05 3.33
CA THR A 173 -5.13 -5.46 3.74
C THR A 173 -5.44 -5.75 5.21
N ALA A 174 -5.28 -6.98 5.66
CA ALA A 174 -5.44 -7.35 7.07
C ALA A 174 -4.46 -6.58 7.97
N PHE A 175 -3.23 -6.36 7.52
CA PHE A 175 -2.26 -5.52 8.23
C PHE A 175 -2.73 -4.07 8.35
N VAL A 176 -3.11 -3.45 7.24
CA VAL A 176 -3.63 -2.08 7.22
C VAL A 176 -4.82 -1.95 8.18
N ALA A 177 -5.79 -2.86 8.09
CA ALA A 177 -6.94 -2.91 8.99
C ALA A 177 -6.51 -3.02 10.47
N SER A 178 -5.59 -3.94 10.78
CA SER A 178 -5.14 -4.19 12.15
C SER A 178 -4.36 -3.03 12.76
N VAL A 179 -3.58 -2.30 11.96
CA VAL A 179 -2.81 -1.13 12.45
C VAL A 179 -3.69 0.09 12.58
N LEU A 180 -4.60 0.32 11.64
CA LEU A 180 -5.59 1.38 11.73
C LEU A 180 -6.51 1.17 12.92
N ASP A 181 -6.87 -0.08 13.20
CA ASP A 181 -7.74 -0.47 14.32
C ASP A 181 -9.01 0.39 14.41
N ILE A 182 -9.63 0.67 13.26
CA ILE A 182 -10.93 1.37 13.19
C ILE A 182 -12.06 0.36 13.13
N ASP A 183 -13.18 0.69 13.77
CA ASP A 183 -14.36 -0.18 13.84
C ASP A 183 -15.20 -0.08 12.57
N THR A 184 -14.63 -0.55 11.48
CA THR A 184 -15.17 -0.43 10.12
C THR A 184 -14.82 -1.67 9.30
N PRO A 185 -15.76 -2.24 8.51
CA PRO A 185 -15.42 -3.33 7.61
C PRO A 185 -14.44 -2.89 6.53
N VAL A 186 -13.51 -3.77 6.20
CA VAL A 186 -12.48 -3.54 5.19
C VAL A 186 -12.66 -4.53 4.05
N LEU A 187 -12.75 -3.98 2.83
CA LEU A 187 -12.80 -4.71 1.58
C LEU A 187 -11.51 -4.46 0.80
N VAL A 188 -10.86 -5.50 0.31
CA VAL A 188 -9.79 -5.36 -0.68
C VAL A 188 -10.35 -5.48 -2.09
N PHE A 189 -10.06 -4.51 -2.93
CA PHE A 189 -10.14 -4.71 -4.36
C PHE A 189 -8.79 -5.22 -4.85
N ASP A 190 -8.72 -6.51 -5.15
CA ASP A 190 -7.52 -7.18 -5.62
C ASP A 190 -7.50 -7.25 -7.14
N TRP A 191 -6.43 -6.73 -7.73
CA TRP A 191 -6.19 -6.70 -9.16
C TRP A 191 -4.89 -7.44 -9.51
N PRO A 192 -4.68 -7.95 -10.76
CA PRO A 192 -3.52 -8.76 -11.10
C PRO A 192 -2.23 -7.93 -11.24
N GLY A 193 -1.75 -7.35 -10.13
CA GLY A 193 -0.54 -6.52 -10.07
C GLY A 193 0.79 -7.28 -10.16
N ASP A 194 0.78 -8.61 -10.00
CA ASP A 194 1.98 -9.45 -10.07
C ASP A 194 2.30 -9.87 -11.51
N GLN A 195 2.91 -8.98 -12.29
CA GLN A 195 3.33 -9.22 -13.67
C GLN A 195 4.85 -9.48 -13.79
N GLY A 196 5.52 -9.78 -12.66
CA GLY A 196 6.96 -10.01 -12.58
C GLY A 196 7.77 -8.75 -12.27
N SER A 197 9.05 -8.93 -11.89
CA SER A 197 9.91 -7.86 -11.35
C SER A 197 10.75 -7.12 -12.41
N SER A 198 10.61 -7.46 -13.69
CA SER A 198 11.34 -6.82 -14.78
C SER A 198 10.66 -5.51 -15.23
N LEU A 199 11.37 -4.67 -16.00
CA LEU A 199 10.77 -3.49 -16.63
C LEU A 199 9.58 -3.83 -17.53
N ARG A 200 9.62 -5.00 -18.18
CA ARG A 200 8.49 -5.50 -18.97
C ARG A 200 7.32 -5.85 -18.06
N GLY A 201 7.59 -6.50 -16.91
CA GLY A 201 6.58 -6.82 -15.92
C GLY A 201 5.95 -5.57 -15.32
N TYR A 202 6.74 -4.54 -15.05
CA TYR A 202 6.24 -3.25 -14.58
C TYR A 202 5.27 -2.60 -15.61
N ARG A 203 5.66 -2.54 -16.89
CA ARG A 203 4.77 -1.99 -17.94
C ARG A 203 3.49 -2.81 -18.10
N SER A 204 3.62 -4.15 -18.09
CA SER A 204 2.45 -5.04 -18.13
C SER A 204 1.52 -4.85 -16.94
N ALA A 205 2.07 -4.62 -15.74
CA ALA A 205 1.27 -4.33 -14.55
C ALA A 205 0.56 -2.97 -14.66
N ARG A 206 1.20 -1.97 -15.26
CA ARG A 206 0.57 -0.67 -15.49
C ARG A 206 -0.60 -0.77 -16.48
N ASP A 207 -0.42 -1.49 -17.59
CA ASP A 207 -1.50 -1.78 -18.53
C ASP A 207 -2.65 -2.51 -17.83
N MET A 208 -2.31 -3.44 -16.92
CA MET A 208 -3.28 -4.19 -16.13
C MET A 208 -4.01 -3.30 -15.10
N ALA A 209 -3.31 -2.36 -14.48
CA ALA A 209 -3.91 -1.39 -13.56
C ALA A 209 -4.96 -0.52 -14.28
N GLY A 210 -4.60 0.04 -15.45
CA GLY A 210 -5.54 0.78 -16.28
C GLY A 210 -6.75 -0.06 -16.67
N ALA A 211 -6.55 -1.31 -17.12
CA ALA A 211 -7.64 -2.22 -17.46
C ALA A 211 -8.52 -2.63 -16.26
N SER A 212 -8.02 -2.52 -15.02
CA SER A 212 -8.74 -2.86 -13.80
C SER A 212 -9.56 -1.68 -13.24
N GLY A 213 -9.31 -0.46 -13.70
CA GLY A 213 -10.07 0.73 -13.29
C GLY A 213 -11.58 0.60 -13.50
N PRO A 214 -12.06 0.24 -14.70
CA PRO A 214 -13.49 0.02 -14.94
C PRO A 214 -14.11 -1.07 -14.05
N ASP A 215 -13.32 -2.06 -13.61
CA ASP A 215 -13.79 -3.09 -12.68
C ASP A 215 -13.96 -2.52 -11.28
N LEU A 216 -13.02 -1.69 -10.81
CA LEU A 216 -13.16 -0.97 -9.54
C LEU A 216 -14.34 0.01 -9.60
N ALA A 217 -14.57 0.69 -10.72
CA ALA A 217 -15.73 1.54 -10.91
C ALA A 217 -17.05 0.78 -10.67
N ARG A 218 -17.20 -0.39 -11.28
CA ARG A 218 -18.37 -1.28 -11.04
C ARG A 218 -18.49 -1.69 -9.57
N VAL A 219 -17.37 -1.95 -8.89
CA VAL A 219 -17.39 -2.27 -7.46
C VAL A 219 -17.87 -1.07 -6.65
N ILE A 220 -17.39 0.13 -6.94
CA ILE A 220 -17.83 1.36 -6.27
C ILE A 220 -19.33 1.58 -6.50
N GLU A 221 -19.81 1.44 -7.75
CA GLU A 221 -21.24 1.57 -8.09
C GLU A 221 -22.10 0.59 -7.27
N VAL A 222 -21.71 -0.69 -7.20
CA VAL A 222 -22.43 -1.70 -6.42
C VAL A 222 -22.43 -1.34 -4.94
N ILE A 223 -21.29 -0.95 -4.36
CA ILE A 223 -21.19 -0.58 -2.95
C ILE A 223 -22.08 0.62 -2.65
N VAL A 224 -22.04 1.64 -3.49
CA VAL A 224 -22.79 2.87 -3.26
C VAL A 224 -24.30 2.66 -3.45
N ASN A 225 -24.72 1.84 -4.40
CA ASN A 225 -26.14 1.59 -4.68
C ASN A 225 -26.78 0.55 -3.74
N ASP A 226 -26.05 -0.52 -3.41
CA ASP A 226 -26.61 -1.68 -2.73
C ASP A 226 -26.25 -1.72 -1.23
N VAL A 227 -25.07 -1.22 -0.84
CA VAL A 227 -24.63 -1.15 0.56
C VAL A 227 -24.92 0.21 1.19
N GLN A 228 -24.80 1.29 0.42
CA GLN A 228 -25.09 2.66 0.83
C GLN A 228 -24.40 3.07 2.14
N PRO A 229 -23.06 2.95 2.25
CA PRO A 229 -22.36 3.42 3.43
C PRO A 229 -22.42 4.95 3.51
N ASP A 230 -22.63 5.51 4.71
CA ASP A 230 -22.62 6.97 4.93
C ASP A 230 -21.21 7.55 4.86
N ASN A 231 -20.20 6.71 5.13
CA ASN A 231 -18.78 7.05 5.04
C ASN A 231 -18.01 5.97 4.29
N LEU A 232 -17.76 6.20 3.01
CA LEU A 232 -16.90 5.35 2.20
C LEU A 232 -15.50 5.93 2.14
N GLY A 233 -14.49 5.17 2.63
CA GLY A 233 -13.08 5.48 2.47
C GLY A 233 -12.45 4.60 1.39
N ILE A 234 -11.53 5.18 0.61
CA ILE A 234 -10.74 4.45 -0.38
C ILE A 234 -9.26 4.71 -0.11
N ILE A 235 -8.48 3.65 0.08
CA ILE A 235 -7.01 3.75 0.23
C ILE A 235 -6.35 3.00 -0.91
N ALA A 236 -5.53 3.68 -1.68
CA ALA A 236 -4.73 3.06 -2.74
C ALA A 236 -3.24 3.28 -2.52
N ASN A 237 -2.46 2.23 -2.71
CA ASN A 237 -1.02 2.27 -2.57
C ASN A 237 -0.31 2.11 -3.92
N SER A 238 0.69 2.95 -4.19
CA SER A 238 1.56 2.84 -5.36
C SER A 238 0.76 2.79 -6.68
N MET A 239 0.97 1.78 -7.51
CA MET A 239 0.25 1.55 -8.78
C MET A 239 -1.26 1.29 -8.58
N GLY A 240 -1.73 0.99 -7.36
CA GLY A 240 -3.15 1.01 -7.03
C GLY A 240 -3.80 2.39 -7.20
N GLY A 241 -3.00 3.46 -7.13
CA GLY A 241 -3.43 4.81 -7.48
C GLY A 241 -3.86 4.94 -8.93
N GLU A 242 -3.19 4.29 -9.87
CA GLU A 242 -3.60 4.24 -11.28
C GLU A 242 -4.97 3.56 -11.45
N VAL A 243 -5.21 2.46 -10.74
CA VAL A 243 -6.53 1.77 -10.74
C VAL A 243 -7.62 2.72 -10.26
N VAL A 244 -7.37 3.51 -9.21
CA VAL A 244 -8.33 4.50 -8.69
C VAL A 244 -8.57 5.62 -9.68
N VAL A 245 -7.52 6.17 -10.30
CA VAL A 245 -7.64 7.24 -11.30
C VAL A 245 -8.53 6.78 -12.46
N GLU A 246 -8.29 5.59 -13.00
CA GLU A 246 -9.08 5.04 -14.10
C GLU A 246 -10.50 4.66 -13.68
N ALA A 247 -10.70 4.25 -12.42
CA ALA A 247 -12.05 4.01 -11.89
C ALA A 247 -12.86 5.32 -11.85
N PHE A 248 -12.28 6.40 -11.32
CA PHE A 248 -12.94 7.70 -11.28
C PHE A 248 -13.18 8.28 -12.68
N ASN A 249 -12.28 8.06 -13.64
CA ASN A 249 -12.50 8.41 -15.04
C ASN A 249 -13.75 7.70 -15.58
N THR A 250 -13.87 6.40 -15.31
CA THR A 250 -15.01 5.58 -15.75
C THR A 250 -16.33 6.05 -15.09
N LEU A 251 -16.31 6.31 -13.79
CA LEU A 251 -17.47 6.82 -13.06
C LEU A 251 -17.92 8.19 -13.57
N TYR A 252 -16.97 9.08 -13.86
CA TYR A 252 -17.27 10.41 -14.39
C TYR A 252 -17.87 10.39 -15.79
N GLU A 253 -17.47 9.43 -16.61
CA GLU A 253 -18.02 9.21 -17.96
C GLU A 253 -19.40 8.52 -17.94
N ASN A 254 -19.83 7.95 -16.82
CA ASN A 254 -21.14 7.36 -16.63
C ASN A 254 -22.17 8.43 -16.18
N PRO A 255 -23.12 8.85 -17.06
CA PRO A 255 -24.07 9.91 -16.70
C PRO A 255 -24.96 9.56 -15.51
N ASP A 256 -25.33 8.29 -15.36
CA ASP A 256 -26.21 7.82 -14.27
C ASP A 256 -25.51 7.95 -12.91
N PHE A 257 -24.18 7.83 -12.87
CA PHE A 257 -23.38 8.01 -11.66
C PHE A 257 -23.01 9.48 -11.45
N ALA A 258 -22.65 10.18 -12.51
CA ALA A 258 -22.23 11.59 -12.45
C ALA A 258 -23.36 12.53 -11.95
N ASP A 259 -24.61 12.20 -12.25
CA ASP A 259 -25.80 12.94 -11.83
C ASP A 259 -26.34 12.48 -10.46
N SER A 260 -25.68 11.52 -9.80
CA SER A 260 -26.10 11.01 -8.49
C SER A 260 -25.58 11.89 -7.35
N ASP A 261 -26.35 11.99 -6.24
CA ASP A 261 -25.95 12.69 -5.01
C ASP A 261 -24.94 11.86 -4.16
N ILE A 262 -24.16 11.01 -4.79
CA ILE A 262 -23.25 10.09 -4.12
C ILE A 262 -21.96 10.82 -3.73
N GLU A 263 -21.60 10.74 -2.46
CA GLU A 263 -20.35 11.29 -1.93
C GLU A 263 -19.46 10.18 -1.36
N ILE A 264 -18.26 10.01 -1.95
CA ILE A 264 -17.18 9.21 -1.37
C ILE A 264 -16.49 10.08 -0.30
N GLY A 265 -16.45 9.60 0.94
CA GLY A 265 -15.96 10.40 2.06
C GLY A 265 -14.50 10.81 1.89
N HIS A 266 -13.60 9.82 1.77
CA HIS A 266 -12.16 10.04 1.72
C HIS A 266 -11.49 9.19 0.65
N VAL A 267 -10.72 9.82 -0.23
CA VAL A 267 -9.81 9.12 -1.15
C VAL A 267 -8.38 9.39 -0.72
N ILE A 268 -7.63 8.34 -0.48
CA ILE A 268 -6.27 8.40 0.04
C ILE A 268 -5.33 7.68 -0.90
N LEU A 269 -4.42 8.43 -1.51
CA LEU A 269 -3.39 7.90 -2.38
C LEU A 269 -2.05 7.92 -1.64
N THR A 270 -1.44 6.76 -1.49
CA THR A 270 -0.18 6.60 -0.77
C THR A 270 0.93 6.22 -1.73
N ALA A 271 1.98 7.04 -1.80
CA ALA A 271 3.07 6.88 -2.77
C ALA A 271 2.56 6.58 -4.18
N PRO A 272 1.59 7.34 -4.73
CA PRO A 272 0.91 6.98 -5.96
C PRO A 272 1.88 6.94 -7.14
N ASP A 273 1.80 5.88 -7.92
CA ASP A 273 2.51 5.72 -9.19
C ASP A 273 1.52 6.01 -10.33
N VAL A 274 1.22 7.28 -10.52
CA VAL A 274 0.25 7.81 -11.48
C VAL A 274 0.94 8.79 -12.41
N ASP A 275 0.49 8.88 -13.66
CA ASP A 275 0.99 9.89 -14.59
C ASP A 275 0.62 11.30 -14.11
N HIS A 276 1.62 12.17 -14.02
CA HIS A 276 1.46 13.54 -13.51
C HIS A 276 0.50 14.39 -14.35
N ALA A 277 0.58 14.27 -15.68
CA ALA A 277 -0.27 15.04 -16.57
C ALA A 277 -1.72 14.56 -16.47
N GLU A 278 -1.94 13.28 -16.39
CA GLU A 278 -3.25 12.67 -16.23
C GLU A 278 -3.89 13.03 -14.89
N PHE A 279 -3.13 12.94 -13.81
CA PHE A 279 -3.58 13.37 -12.50
C PHE A 279 -4.03 14.84 -12.49
N ASN A 280 -3.23 15.75 -13.04
CA ASN A 280 -3.53 17.19 -13.02
C ASN A 280 -4.64 17.59 -13.98
N GLN A 281 -4.68 17.00 -15.18
CA GLN A 281 -5.59 17.46 -16.24
C GLN A 281 -6.98 16.86 -16.12
N ARG A 282 -7.08 15.63 -15.62
CA ARG A 282 -8.32 14.86 -15.59
C ARG A 282 -8.77 14.55 -14.17
N PHE A 283 -7.98 13.80 -13.42
CA PHE A 283 -8.38 13.23 -12.14
C PHE A 283 -8.77 14.28 -11.10
N LYS A 284 -8.02 15.37 -10.99
CA LYS A 284 -8.36 16.45 -10.04
C LYS A 284 -9.80 16.95 -10.21
N ASN A 285 -10.24 17.10 -11.46
CA ASN A 285 -11.58 17.61 -11.74
C ASN A 285 -12.65 16.54 -11.52
N GLN A 286 -12.33 15.28 -11.82
CA GLN A 286 -13.25 14.16 -11.70
C GLN A 286 -13.45 13.79 -10.24
N ILE A 287 -12.40 13.78 -9.42
CA ILE A 287 -12.51 13.44 -8.01
C ILE A 287 -13.34 14.45 -7.23
N LYS A 288 -13.29 15.73 -7.63
CA LYS A 288 -14.11 16.79 -7.02
C LYS A 288 -15.62 16.57 -7.16
N ALA A 289 -16.02 15.81 -8.18
CA ALA A 289 -17.42 15.50 -8.42
C ALA A 289 -17.95 14.45 -7.45
N PHE A 290 -17.08 13.58 -6.89
CA PHE A 290 -17.52 12.39 -6.15
C PHE A 290 -16.93 12.26 -4.76
N ALA A 291 -15.81 12.92 -4.45
CA ALA A 291 -15.14 12.77 -3.16
C ALA A 291 -15.21 14.05 -2.33
N ARG A 292 -15.46 13.88 -1.04
CA ARG A 292 -15.42 14.97 -0.07
C ARG A 292 -14.01 15.52 0.13
N ASP A 293 -13.02 14.62 0.19
CA ASP A 293 -11.61 15.02 0.21
C ASP A 293 -10.67 13.97 -0.43
N LEU A 294 -9.54 14.46 -0.91
CA LEU A 294 -8.44 13.67 -1.43
C LEU A 294 -7.17 13.98 -0.64
N THR A 295 -6.55 12.95 -0.07
CA THR A 295 -5.24 13.06 0.55
C THR A 295 -4.20 12.28 -0.24
N VAL A 296 -3.09 12.94 -0.57
CA VAL A 296 -1.98 12.32 -1.28
C VAL A 296 -0.75 12.34 -0.38
N TYR A 297 -0.30 11.16 0.03
CA TYR A 297 0.93 10.99 0.81
C TYR A 297 2.10 10.72 -0.12
N VAL A 298 3.14 11.54 0.00
CA VAL A 298 4.34 11.46 -0.84
C VAL A 298 5.61 11.44 0.02
N SER A 299 6.69 10.92 -0.54
CA SER A 299 8.01 10.98 0.05
C SER A 299 9.04 11.35 -1.01
N SER A 300 9.78 12.43 -0.81
CA SER A 300 10.86 12.84 -1.70
C SER A 300 12.02 11.83 -1.80
N ASN A 301 12.10 10.92 -0.83
CA ASN A 301 13.10 9.86 -0.79
C ASN A 301 12.65 8.58 -1.52
N ASP A 302 11.47 8.57 -2.13
CA ASP A 302 10.89 7.38 -2.77
C ASP A 302 11.62 7.03 -4.05
N ARG A 303 12.50 6.03 -3.96
CA ARG A 303 13.31 5.57 -5.09
C ARG A 303 12.53 4.78 -6.13
N ALA A 304 11.43 4.16 -5.75
CA ALA A 304 10.59 3.41 -6.69
C ALA A 304 9.88 4.37 -7.65
N LEU A 305 9.36 5.49 -7.13
CA LEU A 305 8.76 6.54 -7.95
C LEU A 305 9.79 7.22 -8.86
N LEU A 306 11.03 7.42 -8.40
CA LEU A 306 12.11 7.92 -9.25
C LEU A 306 12.40 6.98 -10.43
N VAL A 307 12.42 5.67 -10.19
CA VAL A 307 12.61 4.66 -11.25
C VAL A 307 11.39 4.62 -12.19
N SER A 308 10.19 4.71 -11.65
CA SER A 308 8.95 4.78 -12.43
C SER A 308 8.94 5.98 -13.38
N ASN A 309 9.26 7.17 -12.88
CA ASN A 309 9.37 8.39 -13.70
C ASN A 309 10.39 8.26 -14.82
N LEU A 310 11.54 7.62 -14.54
CA LEU A 310 12.60 7.37 -15.53
C LEU A 310 12.10 6.44 -16.66
N ILE A 311 11.32 5.42 -16.33
CA ILE A 311 10.74 4.46 -17.29
C ILE A 311 9.69 5.12 -18.15
N ASN A 312 8.80 5.91 -17.52
CA ASN A 312 7.65 6.53 -18.20
C ASN A 312 8.08 7.65 -19.17
N ARG A 313 9.23 8.30 -18.93
CA ARG A 313 9.78 9.34 -19.82
C ARG A 313 10.49 8.79 -21.04
N GLY A 314 10.60 7.49 -21.21
CA GLY A 314 11.29 6.88 -22.36
C GLY A 314 12.80 7.16 -22.40
N MET A 315 13.41 7.56 -21.28
CA MET A 315 14.84 7.73 -21.18
C MET A 315 15.54 6.40 -21.34
N ARG A 316 16.49 6.33 -22.28
CA ARG A 316 17.28 5.14 -22.54
C ARG A 316 18.16 4.82 -21.33
N ALA A 317 18.15 3.56 -20.91
CA ALA A 317 19.03 3.04 -19.87
C ALA A 317 20.52 3.19 -20.30
N GLY A 318 21.10 4.36 -20.07
CA GLY A 318 22.48 4.65 -20.47
C GLY A 318 22.96 6.03 -20.05
N GLU A 319 22.05 6.95 -19.71
CA GLU A 319 22.41 8.27 -19.21
C GLU A 319 22.20 8.31 -17.69
N SER A 320 23.20 7.83 -16.96
CA SER A 320 23.26 7.93 -15.52
C SER A 320 23.77 9.31 -15.12
N THR A 321 22.90 10.27 -14.93
CA THR A 321 23.17 11.40 -14.06
C THR A 321 21.88 11.73 -13.31
N LEU A 322 21.85 11.33 -12.06
CA LEU A 322 20.93 11.87 -11.07
C LEU A 322 21.24 13.37 -10.94
N SER A 323 20.59 14.17 -11.76
CA SER A 323 20.71 15.64 -11.67
C SER A 323 19.90 16.15 -10.49
N PRO A 324 20.28 17.28 -9.88
CA PRO A 324 19.48 17.95 -8.85
C PRO A 324 18.03 18.24 -9.30
N ASP A 325 17.78 18.37 -10.59
CA ASP A 325 16.46 18.57 -11.19
C ASP A 325 15.50 17.39 -10.95
N MET A 326 15.99 16.20 -10.63
CA MET A 326 15.14 15.05 -10.27
C MET A 326 14.65 15.11 -8.81
N LEU A 327 15.34 15.83 -7.94
CA LEU A 327 14.84 16.17 -6.61
C LEU A 327 13.70 17.22 -6.73
N ASP A 328 13.83 18.17 -7.64
CA ASP A 328 12.78 19.13 -7.96
C ASP A 328 11.53 18.48 -8.55
N GLU A 329 11.63 17.28 -9.12
CA GLU A 329 10.49 16.55 -9.66
C GLU A 329 9.71 15.73 -8.62
N ALA A 330 10.37 15.21 -7.60
CA ALA A 330 9.67 14.69 -6.42
C ALA A 330 8.94 15.84 -5.69
N ILE A 331 9.51 17.04 -5.74
CA ILE A 331 8.88 18.30 -5.31
C ILE A 331 7.81 18.74 -6.33
N MET A 332 7.91 18.37 -7.61
CA MET A 332 6.86 18.64 -8.61
C MET A 332 5.57 17.86 -8.37
N ILE A 333 5.62 16.73 -7.68
CA ILE A 333 4.40 16.10 -7.13
C ILE A 333 3.74 17.06 -6.12
N SER A 334 4.52 17.90 -5.42
CA SER A 334 3.98 18.96 -4.57
C SER A 334 3.26 20.07 -5.34
N ARG A 335 3.51 20.21 -6.63
CA ARG A 335 2.78 21.14 -7.52
C ARG A 335 1.45 20.59 -8.03
N LEU A 336 1.06 19.39 -7.61
CA LEU A 336 -0.26 18.80 -7.88
C LEU A 336 -1.39 19.55 -7.17
N VAL A 337 -1.09 20.34 -6.17
CA VAL A 337 -2.09 21.00 -5.35
C VAL A 337 -2.29 22.43 -5.87
N ASP A 338 -3.51 22.71 -6.27
CA ASP A 338 -3.95 24.08 -6.48
C ASP A 338 -4.01 24.77 -5.11
N PRO A 339 -3.32 25.91 -4.89
CA PRO A 339 -3.32 26.59 -3.60
C PRO A 339 -4.71 27.00 -3.10
N ASP A 340 -5.66 27.12 -4.00
CA ASP A 340 -7.04 27.53 -3.69
C ASP A 340 -7.99 26.33 -3.52
N ASP A 341 -7.48 25.08 -3.55
CA ASP A 341 -8.30 23.87 -3.51
C ASP A 341 -8.26 23.21 -2.12
N ASP A 342 -9.24 23.54 -1.30
CA ASP A 342 -9.41 22.93 0.04
C ASP A 342 -9.72 21.42 0.01
N LEU A 343 -10.03 20.87 -1.16
CA LEU A 343 -10.37 19.45 -1.31
C LEU A 343 -9.14 18.53 -1.29
N ILE A 344 -8.01 19.00 -1.79
CA ILE A 344 -6.81 18.16 -1.96
C ILE A 344 -5.77 18.49 -0.90
N SER A 345 -5.41 17.51 -0.09
CA SER A 345 -4.34 17.59 0.90
C SER A 345 -3.11 16.84 0.41
N LEU A 346 -2.03 17.52 0.12
CA LEU A 346 -0.72 16.90 -0.10
C LEU A 346 0.04 16.79 1.23
N VAL A 347 0.51 15.59 1.57
CA VAL A 347 1.23 15.31 2.80
C VAL A 347 2.62 14.73 2.49
N ASP A 348 3.67 15.48 2.79
CA ASP A 348 5.04 15.01 2.71
C ASP A 348 5.40 14.22 3.98
N VAL A 349 5.66 12.93 3.82
CA VAL A 349 6.08 12.01 4.89
C VAL A 349 7.59 11.82 4.98
N THR A 350 8.37 12.52 4.16
CA THR A 350 9.84 12.40 4.10
C THR A 350 10.51 12.45 5.48
N PRO A 351 10.13 13.35 6.41
CA PRO A 351 10.80 13.44 7.71
C PRO A 351 10.56 12.23 8.63
N VAL A 352 9.47 11.51 8.43
CA VAL A 352 9.10 10.32 9.22
C VAL A 352 9.39 9.01 8.49
N ASN A 353 9.55 9.06 7.16
CA ASN A 353 9.84 7.89 6.34
C ASN A 353 11.25 7.36 6.58
N ARG A 354 11.34 6.25 7.34
CA ARG A 354 12.59 5.55 7.64
C ARG A 354 12.69 4.19 6.99
N THR A 355 11.79 3.93 6.06
CA THR A 355 11.76 2.66 5.35
C THR A 355 12.99 2.50 4.46
N ARG A 356 13.42 1.27 4.24
CA ARG A 356 14.66 1.00 3.49
C ARG A 356 14.58 1.35 2.03
N ASN A 357 13.43 1.09 1.43
CA ASN A 357 13.17 1.41 0.03
C ASN A 357 12.46 2.75 -0.15
N PHE A 358 12.15 3.44 0.97
CA PHE A 358 11.43 4.71 1.02
C PHE A 358 10.04 4.72 0.37
N HIS A 359 9.63 3.61 -0.25
CA HIS A 359 8.33 3.44 -0.90
C HIS A 359 7.28 2.82 0.03
N ASN A 360 7.70 1.90 0.91
CA ASN A 360 6.80 1.16 1.80
C ASN A 360 6.48 1.90 3.12
N PHE A 361 6.52 3.23 3.14
CA PHE A 361 6.23 3.97 4.38
C PHE A 361 4.81 3.72 4.89
N SER A 362 3.87 3.41 4.01
CA SER A 362 2.49 3.04 4.36
C SER A 362 2.38 1.72 5.15
N LEU A 363 3.44 0.93 5.20
CA LEU A 363 3.47 -0.33 5.95
C LEU A 363 4.31 -0.23 7.23
N GLU A 364 5.19 0.78 7.31
CA GLU A 364 6.26 0.80 8.31
C GLU A 364 6.29 2.08 9.15
N THR A 365 5.46 3.10 8.88
CA THR A 365 5.53 4.40 9.52
C THR A 365 4.33 4.63 10.45
N PRO A 366 4.50 4.56 11.79
CA PRO A 366 3.40 4.76 12.74
C PRO A 366 2.72 6.11 12.62
N GLU A 367 3.49 7.17 12.36
CA GLU A 367 3.00 8.53 12.22
C GLU A 367 2.02 8.67 11.04
N TYR A 368 2.24 7.89 9.97
CA TYR A 368 1.32 7.80 8.84
C TYR A 368 -0.04 7.25 9.29
N TYR A 369 -0.05 6.16 10.07
CA TYR A 369 -1.29 5.55 10.56
C TYR A 369 -2.04 6.45 11.55
N ASP A 370 -1.33 7.20 12.38
CA ASP A 370 -1.95 8.17 13.29
C ASP A 370 -2.69 9.26 12.49
N ASP A 371 -2.07 9.78 11.43
CA ASP A 371 -2.71 10.80 10.57
C ASP A 371 -3.86 10.20 9.76
N LEU A 372 -3.66 9.02 9.20
CA LEU A 372 -4.67 8.29 8.43
C LEU A 372 -5.91 7.98 9.27
N TYR A 373 -5.71 7.52 10.51
CA TYR A 373 -6.80 7.27 11.47
C TYR A 373 -7.64 8.53 11.70
N LEU A 374 -6.99 9.66 11.95
CA LEU A 374 -7.68 10.93 12.19
C LEU A 374 -8.49 11.37 10.98
N ARG A 375 -7.96 11.22 9.77
CA ARG A 375 -8.66 11.57 8.52
C ARG A 375 -9.89 10.72 8.28
N LEU A 376 -9.76 9.40 8.48
CA LEU A 376 -10.86 8.46 8.24
C LEU A 376 -11.96 8.53 9.31
N THR A 377 -11.64 8.99 10.53
CA THR A 377 -12.60 9.03 11.65
C THR A 377 -13.14 10.42 11.94
N SER A 378 -12.57 11.47 11.37
CA SER A 378 -13.01 12.85 11.55
C SER A 378 -14.03 13.24 10.49
N GLN A 379 -15.02 14.02 10.93
CA GLN A 379 -15.96 14.69 10.01
C GLN A 379 -15.44 16.07 9.54
N ASP A 380 -14.37 16.56 10.15
CA ASP A 380 -13.77 17.84 9.83
C ASP A 380 -12.75 17.71 8.68
N ARG A 381 -12.81 18.61 7.72
CA ARG A 381 -11.85 18.67 6.60
C ARG A 381 -10.44 19.14 7.01
N ALA A 382 -10.31 19.77 8.17
CA ALA A 382 -9.01 20.28 8.64
C ALA A 382 -8.13 19.14 9.18
N PRO A 383 -6.82 19.13 8.91
CA PRO A 383 -5.92 18.18 9.50
C PRO A 383 -5.85 18.37 11.00
N LEU A 384 -6.33 17.37 11.75
CA LEU A 384 -6.40 17.38 13.20
C LEU A 384 -5.09 16.96 13.88
N SER A 385 -4.16 16.39 13.12
CA SER A 385 -2.91 15.89 13.68
C SER A 385 -2.00 17.03 14.07
N ARG A 386 -1.61 17.06 15.36
CA ARG A 386 -0.58 17.99 15.86
C ARG A 386 0.82 17.73 15.26
N ARG A 387 0.96 16.69 14.45
CA ARG A 387 2.21 16.33 13.77
C ARG A 387 2.31 16.91 12.37
N LEU A 388 1.24 17.53 11.88
CA LEU A 388 1.22 18.18 10.56
C LEU A 388 1.62 19.65 10.67
N TYR A 389 2.56 20.03 9.84
CA TYR A 389 2.99 21.42 9.66
C TYR A 389 2.67 21.87 8.25
N ARG A 390 1.98 22.99 8.14
CA ARG A 390 1.71 23.65 6.85
C ARG A 390 2.95 24.34 6.37
N VAL A 391 3.33 24.09 5.14
CA VAL A 391 4.48 24.71 4.48
C VAL A 391 4.00 25.39 3.21
N ARG A 392 4.47 26.61 2.96
CA ARG A 392 4.25 27.33 1.71
C ARG A 392 5.51 27.24 0.87
N ALA A 393 5.38 26.69 -0.33
CA ALA A 393 6.45 26.62 -1.30
C ALA A 393 6.74 28.00 -1.97
N PRO A 394 7.89 28.17 -2.64
CA PRO A 394 8.23 29.44 -3.33
C PRO A 394 7.26 29.87 -4.43
N ASP A 395 6.47 28.94 -4.96
CA ASP A 395 5.42 29.17 -5.97
C ASP A 395 4.04 29.43 -5.36
N ASP A 396 4.00 29.75 -4.05
CA ASP A 396 2.80 29.97 -3.24
C ASP A 396 1.90 28.72 -3.04
N SER A 397 2.26 27.56 -3.56
CA SER A 397 1.55 26.32 -3.24
C SER A 397 1.73 25.94 -1.76
N GLU A 398 0.71 25.35 -1.16
CA GLU A 398 0.74 24.93 0.23
C GLU A 398 0.62 23.41 0.33
N TYR A 399 1.40 22.83 1.24
CA TYR A 399 1.37 21.40 1.51
C TYR A 399 1.62 21.12 2.99
N TRP A 400 1.34 19.91 3.42
CA TRP A 400 1.55 19.47 4.79
C TRP A 400 2.81 18.63 4.91
N VAL A 401 3.54 18.80 5.98
CA VAL A 401 4.71 17.98 6.33
C VAL A 401 4.41 17.20 7.59
N LEU A 402 4.45 15.89 7.50
CA LEU A 402 4.24 15.00 8.65
C LEU A 402 5.54 14.84 9.43
N THR A 403 5.48 15.07 10.72
CA THR A 403 6.62 14.98 11.63
C THR A 403 6.32 14.04 12.79
N ARG A 404 7.36 13.69 13.56
CA ARG A 404 7.21 12.82 14.74
C ARG A 404 6.41 13.43 15.89
N GLY A 405 6.14 14.70 15.84
CA GLY A 405 5.69 15.46 16.99
C GLY A 405 6.85 15.79 17.93
N ARG A 406 6.63 16.75 18.79
CA ARG A 406 7.59 17.11 19.86
C ARG A 406 7.35 16.28 21.10
#